data_8e3b99f1124a6c3e81e594c46544f5e4
#
_entry.id   8e3b99f1124a6c3e81e594c46544f5e4
#
_cell.length_a   1.000
_cell.length_b   1.000
_cell.length_c   1.000
_cell.angle_alpha   90.00
_cell.angle_beta   90.00
_cell.angle_gamma   90.00
#
_symmetry.space_group_name_H-M   'P 1'
#
loop_
_entity.id
_entity.type
_entity.pdbx_description
1 polymer ?
#
loop_
_entity_poly.entity_id
_entity_poly.type
_entity_poly.pdbx_seq_one_letter_code
_entity_poly.pdbx_strand_id
1 'polypeptide(L)'
;MRVQLVSALAFFAVASPAHAEWWEAKTDHFIVYSESSANNAMEFAQKLERLDMSLRSLQNIKFSPATSDSRRLTVFRFGDIGDIGRLAGYSGVAGFYIPNLSGSNAFTPARSAGLDTGQLLVNRPDSRTNLDPQQVLFHEYTHHFMFQHFSAAYPSWYVEGFAETAATIDLKPDGSFHLGNPPQYRSDLLFGMLNVSVERLLASTNKPTGEDQYGWYTVGWLLNHYLTFDPSRQGQLKQYLRAINSGTKPADAAVQAFGDLGKLNRQIQSYKSGRLPGVDVKIANYSPPQVEMRKLAPDEVAIMKVRMRSKRGVDKKLAPDVARDARAVAEKYPNSFAVQLALAEAELDLADFEPQALARAEAAADRSLALKPDSVDAMTYKGRALLERGRTDKSQLPVARTWFAKAYEEDPEHPAPLYFNYLAYYYEGVAIPESALIGLERAYDFALYDPQIKLVLARQLLAEKKGTLARSILMPYAISPHESKGAKKMREVVDLIEAQKVDEARTMLAHEIDEQERKRKAGQDAG
;
A
#
# COMPACT_ATOMS: atom_id res chain seq x y z
N MET A 1 -60.99 53.12 -16.93
CA MET A 1 -59.58 52.67 -16.97
C MET A 1 -59.43 51.52 -15.99
N ARG A 2 -59.31 50.28 -16.53
CA ARG A 2 -59.04 49.08 -15.68
C ARG A 2 -57.55 48.76 -15.81
N VAL A 3 -56.86 48.81 -14.66
CA VAL A 3 -55.44 48.42 -14.57
C VAL A 3 -55.38 46.92 -14.35
N GLN A 4 -54.81 46.19 -15.28
CA GLN A 4 -54.49 44.77 -15.10
C GLN A 4 -53.14 44.65 -14.40
N LEU A 5 -53.13 44.03 -13.21
CA LEU A 5 -51.90 43.58 -12.53
C LEU A 5 -51.47 42.26 -13.18
N VAL A 6 -50.30 42.26 -13.79
CA VAL A 6 -49.62 41.05 -14.23
C VAL A 6 -48.72 40.58 -13.09
N SER A 7 -49.10 39.47 -12.47
CA SER A 7 -48.25 38.79 -11.47
C SER A 7 -47.19 37.97 -12.17
N ALA A 8 -45.93 38.38 -12.10
CA ALA A 8 -44.79 37.57 -12.51
C ALA A 8 -44.44 36.52 -11.43
N LEU A 9 -44.71 35.26 -11.70
CA LEU A 9 -44.21 34.12 -10.91
C LEU A 9 -42.70 33.97 -11.18
N ALA A 10 -41.86 34.34 -10.24
CA ALA A 10 -40.44 34.02 -10.25
C ALA A 10 -40.25 32.54 -9.84
N PHE A 11 -39.88 31.69 -10.76
CA PHE A 11 -39.40 30.33 -10.48
C PHE A 11 -38.01 30.45 -9.83
N PHE A 12 -37.93 30.31 -8.53
CA PHE A 12 -36.67 30.01 -7.84
C PHE A 12 -36.28 28.57 -8.16
N ALA A 13 -35.37 28.40 -9.10
CA ALA A 13 -34.65 27.16 -9.23
C ALA A 13 -33.80 26.97 -7.96
N VAL A 14 -34.24 26.09 -7.07
CA VAL A 14 -33.42 25.63 -5.96
C VAL A 14 -32.30 24.84 -6.58
N ALA A 15 -31.12 25.46 -6.72
CA ALA A 15 -29.92 24.74 -7.05
C ALA A 15 -29.67 23.71 -5.93
N SER A 16 -29.97 22.45 -6.19
CA SER A 16 -29.52 21.36 -5.35
C SER A 16 -28.01 21.49 -5.21
N PRO A 17 -27.45 21.37 -3.99
CA PRO A 17 -26.00 21.33 -3.85
C PRO A 17 -25.48 20.27 -4.80
N ALA A 18 -24.58 20.66 -5.71
CA ALA A 18 -23.93 19.74 -6.62
C ALA A 18 -23.16 18.74 -5.74
N HIS A 19 -23.76 17.58 -5.46
CA HIS A 19 -23.02 16.48 -4.87
C HIS A 19 -21.88 16.17 -5.81
N ALA A 20 -20.66 16.17 -5.29
CA ALA A 20 -19.50 15.81 -6.08
C ALA A 20 -19.74 14.41 -6.70
N GLU A 21 -19.59 14.33 -8.01
CA GLU A 21 -19.81 13.09 -8.73
C GLU A 21 -18.67 12.12 -8.43
N TRP A 22 -19.00 10.86 -8.26
CA TRP A 22 -18.02 9.79 -8.11
C TRP A 22 -17.94 8.95 -9.37
N TRP A 23 -16.70 8.71 -9.80
CA TRP A 23 -16.37 7.89 -10.95
C TRP A 23 -15.42 6.77 -10.57
N GLU A 24 -15.63 5.62 -11.17
CA GLU A 24 -14.67 4.53 -11.22
C GLU A 24 -13.95 4.58 -12.57
N ALA A 25 -12.63 4.59 -12.52
CA ALA A 25 -11.75 4.52 -13.68
C ALA A 25 -10.84 3.31 -13.50
N LYS A 26 -10.99 2.29 -14.34
CA LYS A 26 -10.25 1.04 -14.29
C LYS A 26 -9.25 0.97 -15.42
N THR A 27 -8.00 0.63 -15.09
CA THR A 27 -6.91 0.39 -16.02
C THR A 27 -6.32 -1.01 -15.81
N ASP A 28 -5.22 -1.31 -16.48
CA ASP A 28 -4.57 -2.62 -16.34
C ASP A 28 -4.08 -2.89 -14.91
N HIS A 29 -3.59 -1.85 -14.18
CA HIS A 29 -3.00 -2.03 -12.84
C HIS A 29 -3.69 -1.22 -11.74
N PHE A 30 -4.72 -0.41 -12.06
CA PHE A 30 -5.39 0.45 -11.10
C PHE A 30 -6.92 0.36 -11.18
N ILE A 31 -7.56 0.54 -10.00
CA ILE A 31 -8.98 0.87 -9.87
C ILE A 31 -9.04 2.20 -9.12
N VAL A 32 -9.45 3.27 -9.78
CA VAL A 32 -9.51 4.61 -9.20
C VAL A 32 -10.96 4.99 -8.92
N TYR A 33 -11.30 5.18 -7.66
CA TYR A 33 -12.55 5.81 -7.24
C TYR A 33 -12.29 7.30 -7.01
N SER A 34 -12.85 8.16 -7.86
CA SER A 34 -12.56 9.60 -7.83
C SER A 34 -13.78 10.47 -7.64
N GLU A 35 -13.73 11.33 -6.63
CA GLU A 35 -14.68 12.42 -6.37
C GLU A 35 -14.33 13.63 -7.24
N SER A 36 -14.59 13.53 -8.56
CA SER A 36 -14.23 14.55 -9.55
C SER A 36 -15.07 14.44 -10.80
N SER A 37 -14.78 15.24 -11.86
CA SER A 37 -15.36 15.01 -13.18
C SER A 37 -14.81 13.74 -13.83
N ALA A 38 -15.57 13.19 -14.81
CA ALA A 38 -15.15 12.01 -15.58
C ALA A 38 -13.78 12.21 -16.22
N ASN A 39 -13.55 13.37 -16.85
CA ASN A 39 -12.27 13.66 -17.51
C ASN A 39 -11.11 13.68 -16.51
N ASN A 40 -11.28 14.30 -15.36
CA ASN A 40 -10.23 14.34 -14.34
C ASN A 40 -9.92 12.95 -13.76
N ALA A 41 -10.94 12.10 -13.58
CA ALA A 41 -10.76 10.73 -13.14
C ALA A 41 -10.00 9.90 -14.20
N MET A 42 -10.37 10.03 -15.47
CA MET A 42 -9.72 9.35 -16.59
C MET A 42 -8.25 9.77 -16.76
N GLU A 43 -7.98 11.07 -16.80
CA GLU A 43 -6.61 11.60 -16.94
C GLU A 43 -5.71 11.16 -15.78
N PHE A 44 -6.27 11.14 -14.58
CA PHE A 44 -5.55 10.70 -13.39
C PHE A 44 -5.21 9.20 -13.46
N ALA A 45 -6.16 8.34 -13.82
CA ALA A 45 -5.93 6.92 -14.00
C ALA A 45 -4.88 6.63 -15.12
N GLN A 46 -4.95 7.37 -16.23
CA GLN A 46 -3.93 7.28 -17.29
C GLN A 46 -2.53 7.70 -16.82
N LYS A 47 -2.44 8.71 -15.95
CA LYS A 47 -1.14 9.12 -15.39
C LYS A 47 -0.53 8.05 -14.51
N LEU A 48 -1.34 7.40 -13.66
CA LEU A 48 -0.89 6.29 -12.83
C LEU A 48 -0.39 5.11 -13.66
N GLU A 49 -1.13 4.75 -14.70
CA GLU A 49 -0.74 3.67 -15.59
C GLU A 49 0.56 4.01 -16.35
N ARG A 50 0.74 5.26 -16.80
CA ARG A 50 2.02 5.71 -17.40
C ARG A 50 3.17 5.65 -16.40
N LEU A 51 2.93 5.95 -15.12
CA LEU A 51 3.95 5.79 -14.08
C LEU A 51 4.36 4.31 -13.94
N ASP A 52 3.40 3.39 -13.86
CA ASP A 52 3.69 1.95 -13.80
C ASP A 52 4.51 1.49 -15.01
N MET A 53 4.10 1.87 -16.22
CA MET A 53 4.82 1.56 -17.46
C MET A 53 6.26 2.12 -17.44
N SER A 54 6.44 3.33 -16.89
CA SER A 54 7.77 3.96 -16.77
C SER A 54 8.66 3.20 -15.79
N LEU A 55 8.12 2.83 -14.62
CA LEU A 55 8.86 2.05 -13.61
C LEU A 55 9.22 0.65 -14.13
N ARG A 56 8.30 -0.03 -14.82
CA ARG A 56 8.59 -1.32 -15.49
C ARG A 56 9.68 -1.18 -16.53
N SER A 57 9.64 -0.13 -17.35
CA SER A 57 10.66 0.16 -18.36
C SER A 57 12.03 0.37 -17.73
N LEU A 58 12.12 1.15 -16.64
CA LEU A 58 13.37 1.39 -15.90
C LEU A 58 13.93 0.11 -15.25
N GLN A 59 13.08 -0.79 -14.80
CA GLN A 59 13.47 -2.02 -14.12
C GLN A 59 13.53 -3.24 -15.05
N ASN A 60 13.31 -3.04 -16.35
CA ASN A 60 13.25 -4.11 -17.36
C ASN A 60 12.24 -5.21 -16.99
N ILE A 61 11.09 -4.81 -16.44
CA ILE A 61 9.96 -5.69 -16.13
C ILE A 61 9.00 -5.68 -17.31
N LYS A 62 8.63 -6.87 -17.78
CA LYS A 62 7.66 -7.00 -18.87
C LYS A 62 6.30 -6.43 -18.43
N PHE A 63 5.70 -5.62 -19.30
CA PHE A 63 4.32 -5.18 -19.13
C PHE A 63 3.39 -6.40 -19.25
N SER A 64 2.50 -6.57 -18.28
CA SER A 64 1.48 -7.61 -18.27
C SER A 64 0.29 -7.08 -17.46
N PRO A 65 -0.91 -6.96 -18.07
CA PRO A 65 -2.11 -6.55 -17.36
C PRO A 65 -2.40 -7.44 -16.15
N ALA A 66 -2.96 -6.87 -15.09
CA ALA A 66 -3.45 -7.66 -13.97
C ALA A 66 -4.69 -8.46 -14.41
N THR A 67 -4.67 -9.75 -14.17
CA THR A 67 -5.76 -10.67 -14.49
C THR A 67 -6.84 -10.69 -13.42
N SER A 68 -6.47 -10.37 -12.17
CA SER A 68 -7.37 -10.25 -11.01
C SER A 68 -7.48 -8.80 -10.54
N ASP A 69 -8.68 -8.39 -10.08
CA ASP A 69 -8.88 -7.08 -9.48
C ASP A 69 -8.14 -6.94 -8.14
N SER A 70 -7.91 -8.04 -7.42
CA SER A 70 -7.11 -8.05 -6.18
C SER A 70 -5.63 -7.69 -6.39
N ARG A 71 -5.14 -7.78 -7.64
CA ARG A 71 -3.77 -7.43 -8.03
C ARG A 71 -3.64 -5.98 -8.52
N ARG A 72 -4.77 -5.27 -8.66
CA ARG A 72 -4.80 -3.84 -8.96
C ARG A 72 -4.69 -3.03 -7.68
N LEU A 73 -3.96 -1.91 -7.74
CA LEU A 73 -4.00 -0.94 -6.66
C LEU A 73 -5.33 -0.18 -6.72
N THR A 74 -6.11 -0.25 -5.64
CA THR A 74 -7.31 0.58 -5.50
C THR A 74 -6.93 1.95 -4.96
N VAL A 75 -7.27 3.01 -5.70
CA VAL A 75 -6.96 4.40 -5.32
C VAL A 75 -8.26 5.14 -5.02
N PHE A 76 -8.39 5.63 -3.78
CA PHE A 76 -9.47 6.54 -3.37
C PHE A 76 -8.98 7.98 -3.46
N ARG A 77 -9.52 8.72 -4.42
CA ARG A 77 -9.20 10.13 -4.68
C ARG A 77 -10.40 11.00 -4.33
N PHE A 78 -10.34 11.69 -3.19
CA PHE A 78 -11.50 12.40 -2.63
C PHE A 78 -11.09 13.62 -1.81
N GLY A 79 -12.05 14.55 -1.61
CA GLY A 79 -11.90 15.67 -0.70
C GLY A 79 -10.63 16.49 -0.93
N ASP A 80 -10.11 17.01 0.16
CA ASP A 80 -8.85 17.75 0.26
C ASP A 80 -7.87 17.07 1.24
N ILE A 81 -6.70 17.68 1.46
CA ILE A 81 -5.67 17.17 2.38
C ILE A 81 -6.20 17.01 3.81
N GLY A 82 -7.09 17.92 4.25
CA GLY A 82 -7.73 17.79 5.58
C GLY A 82 -8.61 16.56 5.68
N ASP A 83 -9.30 16.17 4.59
CA ASP A 83 -10.08 14.92 4.51
C ASP A 83 -9.19 13.68 4.60
N ILE A 84 -8.03 13.71 3.92
CA ILE A 84 -7.03 12.65 3.99
C ILE A 84 -6.50 12.51 5.42
N GLY A 85 -6.12 13.62 6.08
CA GLY A 85 -5.66 13.61 7.46
C GLY A 85 -6.72 13.09 8.44
N ARG A 86 -7.99 13.44 8.24
CA ARG A 86 -9.11 12.90 9.05
C ARG A 86 -9.26 11.39 8.86
N LEU A 87 -9.14 10.89 7.64
CA LEU A 87 -9.19 9.46 7.37
C LEU A 87 -7.97 8.75 7.96
N ALA A 88 -6.77 9.31 7.81
CA ALA A 88 -5.53 8.75 8.36
C ALA A 88 -5.52 8.73 9.90
N GLY A 89 -6.23 9.68 10.55
CA GLY A 89 -6.27 9.84 12.00
C GLY A 89 -5.18 10.77 12.55
N TYR A 90 -4.41 11.45 11.70
CA TYR A 90 -3.40 12.44 12.07
C TYR A 90 -3.24 13.52 10.97
N SER A 91 -2.77 14.70 11.35
CA SER A 91 -2.59 15.83 10.45
C SER A 91 -1.25 15.75 9.69
N GLY A 92 -1.15 16.52 8.58
CA GLY A 92 0.09 16.63 7.81
C GLY A 92 0.32 15.49 6.81
N VAL A 93 -0.70 14.69 6.51
CA VAL A 93 -0.65 13.60 5.53
C VAL A 93 -1.29 14.07 4.24
N ALA A 94 -0.52 14.06 3.15
CA ALA A 94 -1.00 14.41 1.82
C ALA A 94 -1.48 13.19 1.00
N GLY A 95 -1.20 11.99 1.48
CA GLY A 95 -1.62 10.70 0.92
C GLY A 95 -0.98 9.58 1.71
N PHE A 96 -1.50 8.37 1.57
CA PHE A 96 -0.91 7.19 2.20
C PHE A 96 -1.34 5.91 1.48
N TYR A 97 -0.57 4.86 1.69
CA TYR A 97 -0.76 3.54 1.13
C TYR A 97 -0.93 2.51 2.23
N ILE A 98 -1.85 1.55 2.05
CA ILE A 98 -2.10 0.44 2.95
C ILE A 98 -1.98 -0.87 2.16
N PRO A 99 -0.96 -1.70 2.41
CA PRO A 99 -0.91 -3.04 1.86
C PRO A 99 -2.02 -3.90 2.45
N ASN A 100 -2.68 -4.70 1.63
CA ASN A 100 -3.74 -5.59 2.08
C ASN A 100 -3.79 -6.83 1.20
N LEU A 101 -3.92 -7.99 1.82
CA LEU A 101 -3.97 -9.29 1.15
C LEU A 101 -5.08 -9.39 0.08
N SER A 102 -6.22 -8.73 0.30
CA SER A 102 -7.34 -8.69 -0.65
C SER A 102 -7.25 -7.53 -1.67
N GLY A 103 -6.07 -6.98 -1.88
CA GLY A 103 -5.83 -5.82 -2.73
C GLY A 103 -5.45 -4.57 -1.93
N SER A 104 -4.32 -3.99 -2.30
CA SER A 104 -3.76 -2.80 -1.65
C SER A 104 -4.57 -1.54 -1.96
N ASN A 105 -4.52 -0.58 -1.05
CA ASN A 105 -5.29 0.66 -1.16
C ASN A 105 -4.39 1.88 -1.01
N ALA A 106 -4.65 2.93 -1.79
CA ALA A 106 -4.03 4.23 -1.65
C ALA A 106 -5.10 5.33 -1.52
N PHE A 107 -4.78 6.37 -0.76
CA PHE A 107 -5.69 7.48 -0.48
C PHE A 107 -4.98 8.78 -0.82
N THR A 108 -5.66 9.64 -1.63
CA THR A 108 -5.08 10.90 -2.11
C THR A 108 -6.17 11.95 -2.29
N PRO A 109 -5.88 13.26 -2.13
CA PRO A 109 -6.89 14.28 -2.30
C PRO A 109 -7.29 14.46 -3.77
N ALA A 110 -8.56 14.75 -4.00
CA ALA A 110 -9.09 15.11 -5.33
C ALA A 110 -8.85 16.60 -5.64
N ARG A 111 -8.78 17.43 -4.63
CA ARG A 111 -8.58 18.88 -4.72
C ARG A 111 -7.26 19.28 -4.09
N SER A 112 -6.44 20.01 -4.83
CA SER A 112 -5.25 20.66 -4.30
C SER A 112 -5.69 21.93 -3.55
N ALA A 113 -6.02 21.81 -2.27
CA ALA A 113 -5.87 22.96 -1.39
C ALA A 113 -4.37 23.02 -1.08
N GLY A 114 -3.71 24.14 -1.36
CA GLY A 114 -2.29 24.27 -1.05
C GLY A 114 -2.05 23.84 0.39
N LEU A 115 -1.17 22.86 0.58
CA LEU A 115 -0.60 22.61 1.89
C LEU A 115 0.08 23.92 2.25
N ASP A 116 -0.42 24.59 3.27
CA ASP A 116 0.38 25.57 3.96
C ASP A 116 1.51 24.80 4.67
N THR A 117 2.60 24.58 3.93
CA THR A 117 3.81 23.94 4.44
C THR A 117 4.44 24.76 5.57
N GLY A 118 3.93 25.97 5.81
CA GLY A 118 4.27 26.80 6.97
C GLY A 118 3.95 26.17 8.32
N GLN A 119 3.09 25.14 8.38
CA GLN A 119 2.90 24.33 9.60
C GLN A 119 3.91 23.18 9.74
N LEU A 120 4.59 22.79 8.66
CA LEU A 120 5.59 21.71 8.70
C LEU A 120 7.03 22.22 8.76
N LEU A 121 7.36 23.37 8.16
CA LEU A 121 8.69 24.00 8.21
C LEU A 121 8.57 25.50 7.91
N VAL A 122 8.68 26.34 8.94
CA VAL A 122 8.98 27.79 8.91
C VAL A 122 8.21 28.65 7.90
N ASN A 123 7.38 29.56 8.42
CA ASN A 123 6.70 30.68 7.77
C ASN A 123 7.40 31.30 6.53
N ARG A 124 7.16 30.75 5.33
CA ARG A 124 7.40 31.44 4.07
C ARG A 124 6.27 31.16 3.09
N PRO A 125 5.58 32.18 2.58
CA PRO A 125 4.55 32.04 1.56
C PRO A 125 5.18 31.96 0.16
N ASP A 126 5.98 30.94 -0.11
CA ASP A 126 6.51 30.72 -1.47
C ASP A 126 5.83 29.50 -2.07
N SER A 127 5.14 29.70 -3.19
CA SER A 127 4.36 28.69 -3.94
C SER A 127 5.20 27.50 -4.45
N ARG A 128 6.52 27.52 -4.29
CA ARG A 128 7.45 26.49 -4.75
C ARG A 128 7.60 25.32 -3.78
N THR A 129 7.11 25.43 -2.56
CA THR A 129 7.21 24.39 -1.52
C THR A 129 5.93 23.59 -1.33
N ASN A 130 4.90 23.84 -2.14
CA ASN A 130 3.64 23.09 -2.06
C ASN A 130 3.85 21.64 -2.54
N LEU A 131 3.61 20.70 -1.64
CA LEU A 131 3.62 19.27 -1.94
C LEU A 131 2.45 18.94 -2.87
N ASP A 132 2.75 18.53 -4.10
CA ASP A 132 1.74 18.08 -5.06
C ASP A 132 1.19 16.71 -4.63
N PRO A 133 -0.12 16.57 -4.39
CA PRO A 133 -0.75 15.30 -4.05
C PRO A 133 -0.43 14.18 -5.06
N GLN A 134 -0.22 14.51 -6.32
CA GLN A 134 0.18 13.54 -7.34
C GLN A 134 1.60 13.00 -7.06
N GLN A 135 2.54 13.87 -6.67
CA GLN A 135 3.91 13.45 -6.33
C GLN A 135 3.91 12.54 -5.09
N VAL A 136 3.06 12.84 -4.09
CA VAL A 136 2.88 11.97 -2.93
C VAL A 136 2.37 10.60 -3.36
N LEU A 137 1.34 10.55 -4.20
CA LEU A 137 0.82 9.27 -4.68
C LEU A 137 1.84 8.51 -5.53
N PHE A 138 2.64 9.17 -6.35
CA PHE A 138 3.72 8.55 -7.11
C PHE A 138 4.79 7.95 -6.19
N HIS A 139 5.12 8.66 -5.09
CA HIS A 139 6.00 8.15 -4.05
C HIS A 139 5.44 6.88 -3.40
N GLU A 140 4.19 6.94 -2.91
CA GLU A 140 3.52 5.79 -2.27
C GLU A 140 3.33 4.61 -3.24
N TYR A 141 2.96 4.90 -4.49
CA TYR A 141 2.87 3.84 -5.51
C TYR A 141 4.22 3.18 -5.77
N THR A 142 5.30 3.95 -5.74
CA THR A 142 6.64 3.39 -5.95
C THR A 142 7.02 2.40 -4.85
N HIS A 143 6.62 2.63 -3.61
CA HIS A 143 6.77 1.63 -2.55
C HIS A 143 5.98 0.36 -2.86
N HIS A 144 4.70 0.49 -3.28
CA HIS A 144 3.90 -0.66 -3.69
C HIS A 144 4.58 -1.42 -4.83
N PHE A 145 5.01 -0.71 -5.88
CA PHE A 145 5.71 -1.28 -7.04
C PHE A 145 6.97 -2.05 -6.62
N MET A 146 7.81 -1.45 -5.77
CA MET A 146 9.02 -2.11 -5.28
C MET A 146 8.69 -3.40 -4.52
N PHE A 147 7.75 -3.35 -3.58
CA PHE A 147 7.41 -4.51 -2.76
C PHE A 147 6.61 -5.58 -3.52
N GLN A 148 5.89 -5.22 -4.58
CA GLN A 148 5.18 -6.16 -5.44
C GLN A 148 6.11 -6.91 -6.39
N HIS A 149 7.18 -6.27 -6.86
CA HIS A 149 8.02 -6.85 -7.91
C HIS A 149 9.35 -7.38 -7.40
N PHE A 150 9.78 -6.99 -6.21
CA PHE A 150 11.08 -7.38 -5.69
C PHE A 150 11.00 -7.91 -4.27
N SER A 151 11.20 -9.21 -4.12
CA SER A 151 11.36 -9.85 -2.81
C SER A 151 12.82 -9.74 -2.34
N ALA A 152 13.30 -8.49 -2.14
CA ALA A 152 14.68 -8.22 -1.75
C ALA A 152 14.72 -7.28 -0.54
N ALA A 153 15.78 -7.39 0.25
CA ALA A 153 16.06 -6.48 1.33
C ALA A 153 16.68 -5.18 0.78
N TYR A 154 16.00 -4.07 1.01
CA TYR A 154 16.47 -2.75 0.62
C TYR A 154 16.67 -1.87 1.84
N PRO A 155 17.85 -1.19 1.97
CA PRO A 155 18.04 -0.20 3.02
C PRO A 155 17.01 0.93 2.90
N SER A 156 16.58 1.47 4.04
CA SER A 156 15.54 2.51 4.08
C SER A 156 15.86 3.73 3.22
N TRP A 157 17.12 4.15 3.21
CA TRP A 157 17.56 5.29 2.39
C TRP A 157 17.36 5.07 0.87
N TYR A 158 17.53 3.81 0.43
CA TYR A 158 17.33 3.47 -0.99
C TYR A 158 15.85 3.39 -1.34
N VAL A 159 15.04 2.77 -0.48
CA VAL A 159 13.58 2.68 -0.67
C VAL A 159 12.98 4.09 -0.80
N GLU A 160 13.34 4.99 0.13
CA GLU A 160 12.86 6.37 0.11
C GLU A 160 13.48 7.18 -1.04
N GLY A 161 14.77 7.05 -1.27
CA GLY A 161 15.46 7.76 -2.35
C GLY A 161 14.98 7.38 -3.74
N PHE A 162 14.62 6.12 -3.97
CA PHE A 162 14.03 5.65 -5.21
C PHE A 162 12.59 6.16 -5.37
N ALA A 163 11.79 6.14 -4.29
CA ALA A 163 10.43 6.67 -4.30
C ALA A 163 10.41 8.20 -4.57
N GLU A 164 11.34 8.96 -3.97
CA GLU A 164 11.52 10.40 -4.26
C GLU A 164 11.93 10.64 -5.73
N THR A 165 12.77 9.77 -6.31
CA THR A 165 13.16 9.86 -7.72
C THR A 165 11.96 9.61 -8.64
N ALA A 166 11.12 8.63 -8.33
CA ALA A 166 9.92 8.32 -9.09
C ALA A 166 8.82 9.38 -8.91
N ALA A 167 8.71 10.00 -7.73
CA ALA A 167 7.75 11.07 -7.45
C ALA A 167 7.93 12.29 -8.36
N THR A 168 9.14 12.50 -8.89
CA THR A 168 9.50 13.64 -9.73
C THR A 168 9.61 13.31 -11.23
N ILE A 169 9.20 12.12 -11.64
CA ILE A 169 9.12 11.74 -13.05
C ILE A 169 8.15 12.68 -13.79
N ASP A 170 8.63 13.30 -14.88
CA ASP A 170 7.79 14.09 -15.77
C ASP A 170 7.28 13.23 -16.93
N LEU A 171 6.04 12.76 -16.82
CA LEU A 171 5.38 11.87 -17.76
C LEU A 171 4.80 12.63 -18.95
N LYS A 172 5.09 12.18 -20.18
CA LYS A 172 4.54 12.76 -21.43
C LYS A 172 3.45 11.85 -22.02
N PRO A 173 2.50 12.43 -22.75
CA PRO A 173 1.42 11.66 -23.40
C PRO A 173 1.91 10.66 -24.45
N ASP A 174 3.05 10.91 -25.07
CA ASP A 174 3.65 10.06 -26.12
C ASP A 174 4.43 8.85 -25.60
N GLY A 175 4.39 8.62 -24.27
CA GLY A 175 5.11 7.53 -23.62
C GLY A 175 6.59 7.82 -23.36
N SER A 176 7.06 9.03 -23.63
CA SER A 176 8.35 9.48 -23.11
C SER A 176 8.20 10.03 -21.69
N PHE A 177 9.28 9.99 -20.92
CA PHE A 177 9.34 10.59 -19.60
C PHE A 177 10.74 11.10 -19.30
N HIS A 178 10.81 12.15 -18.47
CA HIS A 178 12.08 12.66 -17.95
C HIS A 178 12.32 12.16 -16.53
N LEU A 179 13.51 11.64 -16.26
CA LEU A 179 13.95 11.16 -14.96
C LEU A 179 15.16 11.98 -14.50
N GLY A 180 15.20 12.36 -13.21
CA GLY A 180 16.31 13.08 -12.60
C GLY A 180 15.95 14.49 -12.10
N ASN A 181 14.68 14.90 -12.21
CA ASN A 181 14.24 16.15 -11.61
C ASN A 181 14.40 16.13 -10.08
N PRO A 182 14.96 17.18 -9.47
CA PRO A 182 15.02 17.29 -8.01
C PRO A 182 13.63 17.51 -7.41
N PRO A 183 13.35 16.93 -6.23
CA PRO A 183 12.10 17.17 -5.50
C PRO A 183 12.04 18.61 -4.98
N GLN A 184 11.30 19.47 -5.67
CA GLN A 184 11.24 20.92 -5.38
C GLN A 184 10.75 21.19 -3.96
N TYR A 185 9.83 20.38 -3.45
CA TYR A 185 9.30 20.47 -2.09
C TYR A 185 10.35 20.12 -1.01
N ARG A 186 11.52 19.61 -1.40
CA ARG A 186 12.68 19.36 -0.53
C ARG A 186 13.84 20.33 -0.79
N SER A 187 13.64 21.34 -1.64
CA SER A 187 14.73 22.22 -2.10
C SER A 187 15.45 22.92 -0.95
N ASP A 188 14.72 23.40 0.06
CA ASP A 188 15.31 24.10 1.21
C ASP A 188 16.24 23.18 2.02
N LEU A 189 15.89 21.90 2.14
CA LEU A 189 16.74 20.89 2.78
C LEU A 189 17.88 20.42 1.87
N LEU A 190 17.63 20.33 0.56
CA LEU A 190 18.64 19.89 -0.41
C LEU A 190 19.78 20.91 -0.52
N PHE A 191 19.45 22.21 -0.57
CA PHE A 191 20.42 23.30 -0.71
C PHE A 191 20.84 23.93 0.62
N GLY A 192 20.13 23.61 1.72
CA GLY A 192 20.50 24.03 3.08
C GLY A 192 21.59 23.15 3.72
N MET A 193 21.73 23.29 5.04
CA MET A 193 22.64 22.44 5.81
C MET A 193 22.03 21.04 6.00
N LEU A 194 22.56 20.06 5.27
CA LEU A 194 22.24 18.65 5.50
C LEU A 194 23.03 18.13 6.69
N ASN A 195 22.36 17.81 7.79
CA ASN A 195 22.97 17.28 9.00
C ASN A 195 23.21 15.75 8.96
N VAL A 196 22.79 15.07 7.87
CA VAL A 196 22.96 13.63 7.70
C VAL A 196 24.14 13.36 6.79
N SER A 197 25.19 12.70 7.31
CA SER A 197 26.32 12.26 6.49
C SER A 197 25.97 10.97 5.72
N VAL A 198 26.62 10.79 4.56
CA VAL A 198 26.46 9.59 3.75
C VAL A 198 26.91 8.34 4.52
N GLU A 199 27.95 8.44 5.35
CA GLU A 199 28.41 7.35 6.21
C GLU A 199 27.31 6.90 7.19
N ARG A 200 26.65 7.86 7.85
CA ARG A 200 25.55 7.58 8.77
C ARG A 200 24.37 6.95 8.03
N LEU A 201 24.06 7.47 6.85
CA LEU A 201 22.99 6.94 5.99
C LEU A 201 23.24 5.48 5.60
N LEU A 202 24.45 5.16 5.14
CA LEU A 202 24.85 3.84 4.65
C LEU A 202 25.06 2.81 5.77
N ALA A 203 25.45 3.26 6.96
CA ALA A 203 25.64 2.38 8.12
C ALA A 203 24.32 1.99 8.81
N SER A 204 23.26 2.75 8.60
CA SER A 204 21.99 2.53 9.27
C SER A 204 21.09 1.55 8.51
N THR A 205 20.48 0.63 9.24
CA THR A 205 19.41 -0.24 8.72
C THR A 205 18.05 0.43 8.79
N ASN A 206 17.89 1.44 9.64
CA ASN A 206 16.62 2.03 10.01
C ASN A 206 16.55 3.51 9.65
N LYS A 207 15.35 3.98 9.36
CA LYS A 207 15.03 5.39 9.18
C LYS A 207 14.96 6.09 10.54
N PRO A 208 15.62 7.25 10.72
CA PRO A 208 15.49 8.02 11.96
C PRO A 208 14.08 8.62 12.09
N THR A 209 13.70 8.95 13.32
CA THR A 209 12.46 9.66 13.64
C THR A 209 12.73 11.15 13.88
N GLY A 210 11.68 11.98 13.79
CA GLY A 210 11.78 13.42 14.04
C GLY A 210 12.44 14.20 12.90
N GLU A 211 13.16 15.27 13.22
CA GLU A 211 13.76 16.18 12.22
C GLU A 211 14.79 15.50 11.32
N ASP A 212 15.54 14.54 11.83
CA ASP A 212 16.50 13.76 11.06
C ASP A 212 15.84 12.98 9.91
N GLN A 213 14.55 12.67 10.00
CA GLN A 213 13.80 11.96 8.95
C GLN A 213 13.80 12.72 7.62
N TYR A 214 13.60 14.03 7.66
CA TYR A 214 13.57 14.84 6.44
C TYR A 214 14.94 14.87 5.74
N GLY A 215 16.03 14.98 6.50
CA GLY A 215 17.38 14.86 5.99
C GLY A 215 17.64 13.49 5.35
N TRP A 216 17.04 12.43 5.90
CA TRP A 216 17.16 11.06 5.38
C TRP A 216 16.59 10.91 3.98
N TYR A 217 15.38 11.41 3.74
CA TYR A 217 14.76 11.40 2.40
C TYR A 217 15.61 12.20 1.40
N THR A 218 16.05 13.37 1.81
CA THR A 218 16.79 14.29 0.93
C THR A 218 18.16 13.75 0.55
N VAL A 219 18.94 13.25 1.53
CA VAL A 219 20.26 12.65 1.27
C VAL A 219 20.11 11.31 0.57
N GLY A 220 19.09 10.51 0.91
CA GLY A 220 18.78 9.26 0.23
C GLY A 220 18.48 9.46 -1.25
N TRP A 221 17.65 10.47 -1.58
CA TRP A 221 17.41 10.86 -2.98
C TRP A 221 18.71 11.30 -3.67
N LEU A 222 19.47 12.19 -3.06
CA LEU A 222 20.70 12.73 -3.66
C LEU A 222 21.74 11.63 -3.90
N LEU A 223 21.91 10.72 -2.97
CA LEU A 223 22.79 9.56 -3.10
C LEU A 223 22.30 8.61 -4.21
N ASN A 224 21.00 8.30 -4.23
CA ASN A 224 20.40 7.47 -5.29
C ASN A 224 20.61 8.12 -6.66
N HIS A 225 20.37 9.42 -6.76
CA HIS A 225 20.56 10.20 -7.99
C HIS A 225 22.02 10.17 -8.43
N TYR A 226 22.97 10.44 -7.53
CA TYR A 226 24.40 10.42 -7.83
C TYR A 226 24.88 9.05 -8.32
N LEU A 227 24.49 7.98 -7.62
CA LEU A 227 24.86 6.61 -7.98
C LEU A 227 24.22 6.13 -9.29
N THR A 228 23.11 6.74 -9.69
CA THR A 228 22.38 6.43 -10.93
C THR A 228 22.96 7.17 -12.13
N PHE A 229 23.24 8.46 -11.98
CA PHE A 229 23.54 9.34 -13.12
C PHE A 229 25.03 9.64 -13.32
N ASP A 230 25.88 9.47 -12.30
CA ASP A 230 27.33 9.70 -12.45
C ASP A 230 28.01 8.51 -13.15
N PRO A 231 28.64 8.70 -14.33
CA PRO A 231 29.26 7.59 -15.07
C PRO A 231 30.35 6.85 -14.29
N SER A 232 31.05 7.52 -13.35
CA SER A 232 32.08 6.91 -12.52
C SER A 232 31.55 5.98 -11.44
N ARG A 233 30.21 5.98 -11.21
CA ARG A 233 29.51 5.24 -10.16
C ARG A 233 28.65 4.08 -10.68
N GLN A 234 28.64 3.89 -12.01
CA GLN A 234 27.80 2.85 -12.61
C GLN A 234 28.07 1.46 -12.02
N GLY A 235 26.99 0.74 -11.70
CA GLY A 235 27.04 -0.62 -11.15
C GLY A 235 27.29 -0.69 -9.63
N GLN A 236 27.79 0.36 -8.98
CA GLN A 236 28.11 0.34 -7.55
C GLN A 236 26.86 0.17 -6.68
N LEU A 237 25.76 0.83 -7.01
CA LEU A 237 24.49 0.64 -6.32
C LEU A 237 24.02 -0.82 -6.38
N LYS A 238 24.09 -1.43 -7.56
CA LYS A 238 23.73 -2.84 -7.74
C LYS A 238 24.65 -3.78 -6.94
N GLN A 239 25.94 -3.48 -6.88
CA GLN A 239 26.90 -4.23 -6.06
C GLN A 239 26.55 -4.14 -4.57
N TYR A 240 26.27 -2.94 -4.07
CA TYR A 240 25.86 -2.69 -2.70
C TYR A 240 24.59 -3.47 -2.31
N LEU A 241 23.53 -3.36 -3.11
CA LEU A 241 22.26 -4.06 -2.84
C LEU A 241 22.42 -5.59 -2.89
N ARG A 242 23.24 -6.12 -3.79
CA ARG A 242 23.57 -7.55 -3.84
C ARG A 242 24.30 -8.02 -2.60
N ALA A 243 25.30 -7.28 -2.11
CA ALA A 243 26.03 -7.62 -0.91
C ALA A 243 25.10 -7.72 0.31
N ILE A 244 24.19 -6.74 0.49
CA ILE A 244 23.18 -6.78 1.57
C ILE A 244 22.29 -8.02 1.47
N ASN A 245 21.78 -8.32 0.28
CA ASN A 245 20.90 -9.48 0.09
C ASN A 245 21.64 -10.82 0.27
N SER A 246 22.98 -10.82 0.15
CA SER A 246 23.83 -11.96 0.50
C SER A 246 24.21 -12.04 1.99
N GLY A 247 23.71 -11.11 2.82
CA GLY A 247 23.93 -11.09 4.27
C GLY A 247 25.08 -10.20 4.76
N THR A 248 25.73 -9.45 3.86
CA THR A 248 26.76 -8.48 4.28
C THR A 248 26.09 -7.32 5.03
N LYS A 249 26.64 -6.92 6.17
CA LYS A 249 26.13 -5.77 6.92
C LYS A 249 26.17 -4.50 6.08
N PRO A 250 25.18 -3.59 6.16
CA PRO A 250 25.10 -2.40 5.32
C PRO A 250 26.36 -1.54 5.29
N ALA A 251 27.01 -1.32 6.43
CA ALA A 251 28.26 -0.55 6.51
C ALA A 251 29.41 -1.21 5.73
N ASP A 252 29.57 -2.53 5.87
CA ASP A 252 30.62 -3.29 5.19
C ASP A 252 30.35 -3.37 3.68
N ALA A 253 29.09 -3.60 3.30
CA ALA A 253 28.63 -3.58 1.91
C ALA A 253 28.89 -2.20 1.24
N ALA A 254 28.69 -1.12 2.00
CA ALA A 254 28.97 0.24 1.51
C ALA A 254 30.46 0.46 1.23
N VAL A 255 31.34 0.04 2.13
CA VAL A 255 32.80 0.13 1.90
C VAL A 255 33.22 -0.73 0.71
N GLN A 256 32.67 -1.95 0.57
CA GLN A 256 32.96 -2.83 -0.57
C GLN A 256 32.53 -2.23 -1.91
N ALA A 257 31.36 -1.59 -1.96
CA ALA A 257 30.80 -1.06 -3.20
C ALA A 257 31.29 0.35 -3.55
N PHE A 258 31.47 1.21 -2.56
CA PHE A 258 31.73 2.65 -2.79
C PHE A 258 33.16 3.09 -2.40
N GLY A 259 33.91 2.27 -1.67
CA GLY A 259 35.25 2.57 -1.19
C GLY A 259 35.22 3.54 0.01
N ASP A 260 36.08 4.57 -0.04
CA ASP A 260 36.16 5.60 1.02
C ASP A 260 34.86 6.41 1.11
N LEU A 261 34.10 6.18 2.18
CA LEU A 261 32.80 6.83 2.42
C LEU A 261 32.96 8.33 2.73
N GLY A 262 34.04 8.75 3.37
CA GLY A 262 34.32 10.17 3.59
C GLY A 262 34.58 10.89 2.27
N LYS A 263 35.27 10.24 1.32
CA LYS A 263 35.42 10.76 -0.05
C LYS A 263 34.07 10.82 -0.77
N LEU A 264 33.26 9.77 -0.65
CA LEU A 264 31.92 9.74 -1.22
C LEU A 264 31.08 10.90 -0.68
N ASN A 265 31.10 11.13 0.64
CA ASN A 265 30.36 12.24 1.26
C ASN A 265 30.77 13.60 0.69
N ARG A 266 32.09 13.87 0.53
CA ARG A 266 32.58 15.10 -0.10
C ARG A 266 32.13 15.24 -1.55
N GLN A 267 32.13 14.15 -2.31
CA GLN A 267 31.66 14.14 -3.69
C GLN A 267 30.15 14.46 -3.79
N ILE A 268 29.34 13.91 -2.91
CA ILE A 268 27.88 14.20 -2.84
C ILE A 268 27.65 15.69 -2.51
N GLN A 269 28.43 16.27 -1.57
CA GLN A 269 28.32 17.69 -1.26
C GLN A 269 28.70 18.59 -2.43
N SER A 270 29.70 18.21 -3.23
CA SER A 270 30.06 18.90 -4.46
C SER A 270 29.00 18.73 -5.55
N TYR A 271 28.48 17.50 -5.71
CA TYR A 271 27.49 17.15 -6.73
C TYR A 271 26.18 17.95 -6.59
N LYS A 272 25.66 18.13 -5.36
CA LYS A 272 24.44 18.91 -5.12
C LYS A 272 24.54 20.37 -5.57
N SER A 273 25.75 20.95 -5.59
CA SER A 273 26.01 22.35 -5.96
C SER A 273 26.16 22.54 -7.47
N GLY A 274 26.22 21.46 -8.23
CA GLY A 274 26.35 21.45 -9.68
C GLY A 274 24.99 21.38 -10.40
N ARG A 275 25.09 21.29 -11.73
CA ARG A 275 23.91 20.96 -12.53
C ARG A 275 23.61 19.46 -12.37
N LEU A 276 22.45 19.14 -11.80
CA LEU A 276 22.00 17.76 -11.67
C LEU A 276 21.59 17.22 -13.06
N PRO A 277 22.19 16.10 -13.51
CA PRO A 277 21.81 15.50 -14.79
C PRO A 277 20.46 14.82 -14.72
N GLY A 278 19.81 14.67 -15.86
CA GLY A 278 18.62 13.87 -16.05
C GLY A 278 18.66 13.18 -17.40
N VAL A 279 17.73 12.30 -17.66
CA VAL A 279 17.62 11.54 -18.89
C VAL A 279 16.17 11.49 -19.38
N ASP A 280 16.01 11.69 -20.69
CA ASP A 280 14.74 11.42 -21.37
C ASP A 280 14.72 9.97 -21.84
N VAL A 281 13.68 9.25 -21.43
CA VAL A 281 13.47 7.84 -21.74
C VAL A 281 12.20 7.70 -22.55
N LYS A 282 12.21 6.82 -23.55
CA LYS A 282 11.01 6.47 -24.31
C LYS A 282 10.67 5.01 -24.07
N ILE A 283 9.41 4.75 -23.68
CA ILE A 283 8.91 3.39 -23.49
C ILE A 283 8.83 2.70 -24.86
N ALA A 284 9.49 1.56 -24.98
CA ALA A 284 9.44 0.77 -26.21
C ALA A 284 8.03 0.20 -26.43
N ASN A 285 7.53 0.28 -27.68
CA ASN A 285 6.20 -0.21 -28.06
C ASN A 285 5.06 0.39 -27.22
N TYR A 286 5.20 1.66 -26.84
CA TYR A 286 4.19 2.35 -26.03
C TYR A 286 2.83 2.41 -26.75
N SER A 287 1.78 2.07 -26.01
CA SER A 287 0.40 2.35 -26.36
C SER A 287 -0.24 3.16 -25.23
N PRO A 288 -1.06 4.18 -25.55
CA PRO A 288 -1.76 4.93 -24.50
C PRO A 288 -2.63 4.02 -23.63
N PRO A 289 -2.61 4.20 -22.30
CA PRO A 289 -3.43 3.40 -21.38
C PRO A 289 -4.91 3.50 -21.72
N GLN A 290 -5.58 2.35 -21.80
CA GLN A 290 -7.03 2.28 -21.93
C GLN A 290 -7.66 2.44 -20.53
N VAL A 291 -8.79 3.13 -20.45
CA VAL A 291 -9.49 3.38 -19.19
C VAL A 291 -10.97 3.04 -19.38
N GLU A 292 -11.44 2.08 -18.61
CA GLU A 292 -12.86 1.80 -18.49
C GLU A 292 -13.47 2.78 -17.47
N MET A 293 -14.48 3.54 -17.90
CA MET A 293 -15.09 4.58 -17.06
C MET A 293 -16.53 4.21 -16.67
N ARG A 294 -16.85 4.36 -15.40
CA ARG A 294 -18.20 4.15 -14.88
C ARG A 294 -18.56 5.20 -13.82
N LYS A 295 -19.73 5.82 -13.97
CA LYS A 295 -20.28 6.66 -12.89
C LYS A 295 -20.82 5.75 -11.79
N LEU A 296 -20.51 6.07 -10.53
CA LEU A 296 -21.03 5.30 -9.40
C LEU A 296 -22.53 5.55 -9.21
N ALA A 297 -23.24 4.47 -8.87
CA ALA A 297 -24.65 4.53 -8.50
C ALA A 297 -24.83 5.19 -7.12
N PRO A 298 -26.04 5.72 -6.81
CA PRO A 298 -26.27 6.42 -5.53
C PRO A 298 -25.99 5.59 -4.28
N ASP A 299 -26.24 4.31 -4.31
CA ASP A 299 -25.96 3.35 -3.23
C ASP A 299 -24.45 3.12 -3.05
N GLU A 300 -23.69 3.05 -4.14
CA GLU A 300 -22.23 2.94 -4.12
C GLU A 300 -21.60 4.22 -3.54
N VAL A 301 -22.12 5.39 -3.90
CA VAL A 301 -21.68 6.67 -3.33
C VAL A 301 -22.01 6.74 -1.84
N ALA A 302 -23.21 6.32 -1.43
CA ALA A 302 -23.65 6.35 -0.04
C ALA A 302 -22.75 5.49 0.88
N ILE A 303 -22.25 4.35 0.39
CA ILE A 303 -21.40 3.44 1.18
C ILE A 303 -19.89 3.77 1.07
N MET A 304 -19.48 4.69 0.18
CA MET A 304 -18.07 4.95 -0.09
C MET A 304 -17.27 5.33 1.15
N LYS A 305 -17.83 6.17 2.02
CA LYS A 305 -17.17 6.57 3.28
C LYS A 305 -16.91 5.37 4.21
N VAL A 306 -17.82 4.43 4.28
CA VAL A 306 -17.65 3.18 5.04
C VAL A 306 -16.51 2.35 4.42
N ARG A 307 -16.55 2.14 3.09
CA ARG A 307 -15.51 1.40 2.36
C ARG A 307 -14.13 1.98 2.62
N MET A 308 -13.97 3.29 2.48
CA MET A 308 -12.66 3.94 2.72
C MET A 308 -12.16 3.73 4.15
N ARG A 309 -13.05 3.79 5.16
CA ARG A 309 -12.68 3.57 6.57
C ARG A 309 -12.28 2.14 6.86
N SER A 310 -13.01 1.14 6.33
CA SER A 310 -12.63 -0.29 6.43
C SER A 310 -11.31 -0.56 5.69
N LYS A 311 -11.16 -0.07 4.45
CA LYS A 311 -9.92 -0.26 3.65
C LYS A 311 -8.69 0.44 4.25
N ARG A 312 -8.88 1.54 4.96
CA ARG A 312 -7.82 2.18 5.75
C ARG A 312 -7.38 1.32 6.93
N GLY A 313 -8.22 0.41 7.36
CA GLY A 313 -8.09 -0.37 8.59
C GLY A 313 -8.74 0.32 9.78
N VAL A 314 -9.33 -0.48 10.66
CA VAL A 314 -10.03 -0.01 11.86
C VAL A 314 -9.40 -0.60 13.11
N ASP A 315 -9.43 0.18 14.17
CA ASP A 315 -9.08 -0.22 15.53
C ASP A 315 -10.34 -0.45 16.38
N LYS A 316 -10.15 -0.85 17.62
CA LYS A 316 -11.23 -1.07 18.58
C LYS A 316 -12.15 0.14 18.77
N LYS A 317 -11.63 1.37 18.58
CA LYS A 317 -12.38 2.61 18.74
C LYS A 317 -13.23 2.92 17.51
N LEU A 318 -12.72 2.63 16.32
CA LEU A 318 -13.35 2.99 15.05
C LEU A 318 -14.30 1.92 14.52
N ALA A 319 -14.05 0.64 14.78
CA ALA A 319 -14.84 -0.46 14.24
C ALA A 319 -16.34 -0.38 14.57
N PRO A 320 -16.77 -0.06 15.82
CA PRO A 320 -18.20 0.08 16.13
C PRO A 320 -18.90 1.17 15.31
N ASP A 321 -18.24 2.30 15.10
CA ASP A 321 -18.78 3.42 14.32
C ASP A 321 -18.88 3.07 12.83
N VAL A 322 -17.88 2.39 12.27
CA VAL A 322 -17.89 1.96 10.87
C VAL A 322 -19.03 0.97 10.63
N ALA A 323 -19.17 -0.03 11.49
CA ALA A 323 -20.24 -1.03 11.37
C ALA A 323 -21.63 -0.42 11.57
N ARG A 324 -21.81 0.53 12.51
CA ARG A 324 -23.06 1.29 12.68
C ARG A 324 -23.42 2.06 11.41
N ASP A 325 -22.47 2.80 10.84
CA ASP A 325 -22.68 3.58 9.64
C ASP A 325 -23.00 2.67 8.43
N ALA A 326 -22.33 1.50 8.33
CA ALA A 326 -22.62 0.50 7.31
C ALA A 326 -24.06 -0.02 7.40
N ARG A 327 -24.54 -0.36 8.62
CA ARG A 327 -25.92 -0.80 8.85
C ARG A 327 -26.94 0.27 8.44
N ALA A 328 -26.69 1.52 8.81
CA ALA A 328 -27.58 2.63 8.45
C ALA A 328 -27.70 2.83 6.93
N VAL A 329 -26.62 2.60 6.17
CA VAL A 329 -26.69 2.62 4.71
C VAL A 329 -27.40 1.38 4.17
N ALA A 330 -27.18 0.19 4.77
CA ALA A 330 -27.82 -1.05 4.35
C ALA A 330 -29.34 -1.05 4.58
N GLU A 331 -29.84 -0.35 5.59
CA GLU A 331 -31.28 -0.13 5.79
C GLU A 331 -31.91 0.65 4.63
N LYS A 332 -31.18 1.61 4.04
CA LYS A 332 -31.67 2.41 2.90
C LYS A 332 -31.52 1.70 1.57
N TYR A 333 -30.51 0.85 1.42
CA TYR A 333 -30.17 0.15 0.19
C TYR A 333 -30.01 -1.37 0.41
N PRO A 334 -31.06 -2.07 0.90
CA PRO A 334 -30.95 -3.49 1.29
C PRO A 334 -30.61 -4.42 0.13
N ASN A 335 -30.96 -4.04 -1.10
CA ASN A 335 -30.75 -4.81 -2.33
C ASN A 335 -29.54 -4.33 -3.15
N SER A 336 -28.61 -3.58 -2.54
CA SER A 336 -27.37 -3.19 -3.18
C SER A 336 -26.26 -4.18 -2.86
N PHE A 337 -25.66 -4.76 -3.89
CA PHE A 337 -24.48 -5.63 -3.74
C PHE A 337 -23.33 -4.89 -3.04
N ALA A 338 -22.99 -3.68 -3.51
CA ALA A 338 -21.89 -2.90 -2.95
C ALA A 338 -22.07 -2.58 -1.46
N VAL A 339 -23.30 -2.29 -1.05
CA VAL A 339 -23.65 -1.99 0.34
C VAL A 339 -23.58 -3.23 1.21
N GLN A 340 -24.13 -4.36 0.76
CA GLN A 340 -24.08 -5.61 1.53
C GLN A 340 -22.64 -6.15 1.65
N LEU A 341 -21.83 -6.00 0.60
CA LEU A 341 -20.41 -6.38 0.65
C LEU A 341 -19.64 -5.53 1.67
N ALA A 342 -19.82 -4.22 1.64
CA ALA A 342 -19.16 -3.32 2.59
C ALA A 342 -19.68 -3.52 4.03
N LEU A 343 -20.95 -3.88 4.22
CA LEU A 343 -21.48 -4.27 5.52
C LEU A 343 -20.83 -5.55 6.04
N ALA A 344 -20.65 -6.57 5.18
CA ALA A 344 -19.95 -7.80 5.55
C ALA A 344 -18.51 -7.53 6.02
N GLU A 345 -17.78 -6.68 5.30
CA GLU A 345 -16.43 -6.26 5.69
C GLU A 345 -16.42 -5.52 7.03
N ALA A 346 -17.29 -4.52 7.21
CA ALA A 346 -17.36 -3.74 8.44
C ALA A 346 -17.75 -4.57 9.67
N GLU A 347 -18.62 -5.57 9.51
CA GLU A 347 -18.97 -6.51 10.59
C GLU A 347 -17.83 -7.49 10.89
N LEU A 348 -17.04 -7.92 9.89
CA LEU A 348 -15.83 -8.70 10.12
C LEU A 348 -14.76 -7.90 10.87
N ASP A 349 -14.58 -6.64 10.52
CA ASP A 349 -13.67 -5.74 11.21
C ASP A 349 -14.09 -5.53 12.67
N LEU A 350 -15.40 -5.41 12.91
CA LEU A 350 -15.95 -5.31 14.27
C LEU A 350 -15.79 -6.62 15.06
N ALA A 351 -15.84 -7.76 14.40
CA ALA A 351 -15.78 -9.08 15.04
C ALA A 351 -14.45 -9.35 15.76
N ASP A 352 -13.38 -8.66 15.41
CA ASP A 352 -12.11 -8.70 16.14
C ASP A 352 -12.25 -8.22 17.59
N PHE A 353 -13.27 -7.40 17.89
CA PHE A 353 -13.55 -6.79 19.19
C PHE A 353 -14.89 -7.27 19.80
N GLU A 354 -15.83 -7.62 18.94
CA GLU A 354 -17.18 -8.08 19.29
C GLU A 354 -17.52 -9.37 18.53
N PRO A 355 -17.22 -10.57 19.07
CA PRO A 355 -17.38 -11.84 18.34
C PRO A 355 -18.80 -12.11 17.81
N GLN A 356 -19.84 -11.52 18.43
CA GLN A 356 -21.24 -11.60 17.95
C GLN A 356 -21.45 -10.94 16.57
N ALA A 357 -20.53 -10.08 16.12
CA ALA A 357 -20.57 -9.49 14.79
C ALA A 357 -20.32 -10.52 13.67
N LEU A 358 -19.70 -11.67 13.97
CA LEU A 358 -19.48 -12.74 12.98
C LEU A 358 -20.78 -13.24 12.33
N ALA A 359 -21.87 -13.37 13.11
CA ALA A 359 -23.16 -13.80 12.56
C ALA A 359 -23.75 -12.75 11.60
N ARG A 360 -23.55 -11.45 11.91
CA ARG A 360 -24.02 -10.36 11.04
C ARG A 360 -23.17 -10.24 9.78
N ALA A 361 -21.86 -10.47 9.90
CA ALA A 361 -20.93 -10.51 8.76
C ALA A 361 -21.32 -11.61 7.77
N GLU A 362 -21.56 -12.83 8.29
CA GLU A 362 -22.01 -13.95 7.46
C GLU A 362 -23.34 -13.66 6.77
N ALA A 363 -24.34 -13.14 7.50
CA ALA A 363 -25.64 -12.79 6.93
C ALA A 363 -25.53 -11.69 5.84
N ALA A 364 -24.64 -10.72 6.00
CA ALA A 364 -24.38 -9.70 4.97
C ALA A 364 -23.66 -10.29 3.74
N ALA A 365 -22.69 -11.20 3.96
CA ALA A 365 -22.03 -11.93 2.87
C ALA A 365 -23.03 -12.81 2.09
N ASP A 366 -23.97 -13.47 2.79
CA ASP A 366 -25.04 -14.25 2.14
C ASP A 366 -25.95 -13.39 1.26
N ARG A 367 -26.33 -12.20 1.75
CA ARG A 367 -27.09 -11.24 0.93
C ARG A 367 -26.29 -10.75 -0.27
N SER A 368 -24.99 -10.51 -0.11
CA SER A 368 -24.10 -10.18 -1.23
C SER A 368 -24.07 -11.28 -2.28
N LEU A 369 -23.92 -12.55 -1.86
CA LEU A 369 -23.91 -13.71 -2.74
C LEU A 369 -25.26 -13.96 -3.42
N ALA A 370 -26.37 -13.65 -2.77
CA ALA A 370 -27.70 -13.70 -3.40
C ALA A 370 -27.83 -12.67 -4.55
N LEU A 371 -27.15 -11.52 -4.46
CA LEU A 371 -27.16 -10.46 -5.46
C LEU A 371 -26.07 -10.67 -6.55
N LYS A 372 -24.92 -11.23 -6.18
CA LYS A 372 -23.80 -11.54 -7.06
C LYS A 372 -23.14 -12.85 -6.63
N PRO A 373 -23.60 -14.01 -7.17
CA PRO A 373 -23.14 -15.34 -6.75
C PRO A 373 -21.64 -15.64 -7.01
N ASP A 374 -21.05 -14.98 -7.99
CA ASP A 374 -19.64 -15.10 -8.42
C ASP A 374 -18.67 -14.14 -7.68
N SER A 375 -19.14 -13.48 -6.62
CA SER A 375 -18.30 -12.52 -5.88
C SER A 375 -17.26 -13.22 -5.02
N VAL A 376 -15.99 -13.14 -5.44
CA VAL A 376 -14.82 -13.67 -4.70
C VAL A 376 -14.72 -13.05 -3.30
N ASP A 377 -14.90 -11.74 -3.19
CA ASP A 377 -14.85 -11.04 -1.89
C ASP A 377 -15.97 -11.52 -0.95
N ALA A 378 -17.20 -11.67 -1.44
CA ALA A 378 -18.32 -12.12 -0.61
C ALA A 378 -18.12 -13.58 -0.13
N MET A 379 -17.62 -14.47 -1.01
CA MET A 379 -17.25 -15.85 -0.63
C MET A 379 -16.11 -15.83 0.40
N THR A 380 -15.11 -14.98 0.20
CA THR A 380 -13.99 -14.84 1.12
C THR A 380 -14.43 -14.31 2.48
N TYR A 381 -15.32 -13.31 2.53
CA TYR A 381 -15.83 -12.77 3.79
C TYR A 381 -16.70 -13.79 4.55
N LYS A 382 -17.53 -14.56 3.84
CA LYS A 382 -18.27 -15.67 4.45
C LYS A 382 -17.31 -16.73 5.01
N GLY A 383 -16.32 -17.14 4.22
CA GLY A 383 -15.28 -18.08 4.66
C GLY A 383 -14.52 -17.58 5.89
N ARG A 384 -14.18 -16.27 5.95
CA ARG A 384 -13.51 -15.65 7.11
C ARG A 384 -14.37 -15.64 8.37
N ALA A 385 -15.67 -15.35 8.25
CA ALA A 385 -16.58 -15.41 9.40
C ALA A 385 -16.66 -16.83 10.00
N LEU A 386 -16.70 -17.85 9.13
CA LEU A 386 -16.65 -19.25 9.53
C LEU A 386 -15.27 -19.64 10.10
N LEU A 387 -14.17 -19.17 9.53
CA LEU A 387 -12.80 -19.39 10.00
C LEU A 387 -12.62 -18.87 11.44
N GLU A 388 -13.07 -17.64 11.72
CA GLU A 388 -12.96 -17.06 13.07
C GLU A 388 -13.83 -17.79 14.08
N ARG A 389 -15.04 -18.20 13.72
CA ARG A 389 -15.85 -19.11 14.58
C ARG A 389 -15.16 -20.46 14.79
N GLY A 390 -14.50 -20.96 13.76
CA GLY A 390 -13.75 -22.22 13.80
C GLY A 390 -12.60 -22.25 14.81
N ARG A 391 -12.17 -21.11 15.33
CA ARG A 391 -11.16 -21.06 16.41
C ARG A 391 -11.70 -21.64 17.73
N THR A 392 -12.99 -21.56 17.95
CA THR A 392 -13.67 -22.13 19.12
C THR A 392 -14.52 -23.36 18.78
N ASP A 393 -15.10 -23.42 17.58
CA ASP A 393 -15.88 -24.55 17.08
C ASP A 393 -15.23 -25.10 15.80
N LYS A 394 -14.40 -26.13 15.95
CA LYS A 394 -13.65 -26.74 14.84
C LYS A 394 -14.52 -27.26 13.70
N SER A 395 -15.82 -27.55 13.93
CA SER A 395 -16.74 -28.01 12.88
C SER A 395 -16.96 -26.98 11.77
N GLN A 396 -16.69 -25.69 12.03
CA GLN A 396 -16.83 -24.60 11.06
C GLN A 396 -15.67 -24.56 10.04
N LEU A 397 -14.51 -25.11 10.38
CA LEU A 397 -13.30 -24.99 9.55
C LEU A 397 -13.41 -25.73 8.21
N PRO A 398 -13.92 -26.98 8.13
CA PRO A 398 -14.20 -27.62 6.83
C PRO A 398 -15.19 -26.82 5.97
N VAL A 399 -16.20 -26.20 6.59
CA VAL A 399 -17.19 -25.37 5.88
C VAL A 399 -16.53 -24.10 5.34
N ALA A 400 -15.65 -23.45 6.12
CA ALA A 400 -14.87 -22.29 5.66
C ALA A 400 -14.04 -22.64 4.42
N ARG A 401 -13.36 -23.81 4.42
CA ARG A 401 -12.57 -24.27 3.27
C ARG A 401 -13.40 -24.43 2.00
N THR A 402 -14.65 -24.86 2.07
CA THR A 402 -15.51 -24.96 0.87
C THR A 402 -15.78 -23.59 0.24
N TRP A 403 -15.88 -22.53 1.05
CA TRP A 403 -16.05 -21.17 0.54
C TRP A 403 -14.77 -20.60 -0.05
N PHE A 404 -13.61 -20.87 0.56
CA PHE A 404 -12.33 -20.48 -0.03
C PHE A 404 -12.02 -21.23 -1.33
N ALA A 405 -12.42 -22.51 -1.43
CA ALA A 405 -12.30 -23.26 -2.67
C ALA A 405 -13.17 -22.67 -3.80
N LYS A 406 -14.42 -22.32 -3.54
CA LYS A 406 -15.30 -21.64 -4.50
C LYS A 406 -14.72 -20.28 -4.93
N ALA A 407 -14.23 -19.49 -3.98
CA ALA A 407 -13.59 -18.21 -4.28
C ALA A 407 -12.34 -18.38 -5.16
N TYR A 408 -11.55 -19.43 -4.95
CA TYR A 408 -10.41 -19.79 -5.78
C TYR A 408 -10.80 -20.24 -7.19
N GLU A 409 -11.92 -20.95 -7.33
CA GLU A 409 -12.45 -21.37 -8.64
C GLU A 409 -12.84 -20.15 -9.50
N GLU A 410 -13.41 -19.10 -8.88
CA GLU A 410 -13.77 -17.85 -9.58
C GLU A 410 -12.56 -16.96 -9.90
N ASP A 411 -11.57 -16.88 -9.00
CA ASP A 411 -10.35 -16.10 -9.22
C ASP A 411 -9.12 -16.82 -8.63
N PRO A 412 -8.41 -17.63 -9.44
CA PRO A 412 -7.23 -18.38 -9.00
C PRO A 412 -6.02 -17.53 -8.63
N GLU A 413 -6.02 -16.23 -8.97
CA GLU A 413 -4.94 -15.30 -8.66
C GLU A 413 -5.22 -14.43 -7.43
N HIS A 414 -6.40 -14.55 -6.84
CA HIS A 414 -6.74 -13.83 -5.63
C HIS A 414 -6.05 -14.46 -4.41
N PRO A 415 -5.14 -13.75 -3.71
CA PRO A 415 -4.30 -14.36 -2.67
C PRO A 415 -5.07 -14.72 -1.41
N ALA A 416 -6.14 -13.99 -1.05
CA ALA A 416 -6.82 -14.16 0.23
C ALA A 416 -7.51 -15.53 0.40
N PRO A 417 -8.24 -16.10 -0.58
CA PRO A 417 -8.80 -17.44 -0.45
C PRO A 417 -7.73 -18.51 -0.20
N LEU A 418 -6.60 -18.43 -0.89
CA LEU A 418 -5.49 -19.36 -0.75
C LEU A 418 -4.87 -19.30 0.67
N TYR A 419 -4.63 -18.10 1.15
CA TYR A 419 -4.08 -17.85 2.49
C TYR A 419 -5.03 -18.32 3.60
N PHE A 420 -6.31 -17.97 3.52
CA PHE A 420 -7.29 -18.37 4.54
C PHE A 420 -7.61 -19.87 4.50
N ASN A 421 -7.55 -20.50 3.32
CA ASN A 421 -7.66 -21.95 3.22
C ASN A 421 -6.52 -22.66 3.97
N TYR A 422 -5.27 -22.20 3.84
CA TYR A 422 -4.15 -22.71 4.62
C TYR A 422 -4.39 -22.50 6.13
N LEU A 423 -4.84 -21.31 6.55
CA LEU A 423 -5.11 -21.03 7.96
C LEU A 423 -6.22 -21.92 8.53
N ALA A 424 -7.21 -22.32 7.74
CA ALA A 424 -8.26 -23.23 8.18
C ALA A 424 -7.71 -24.60 8.58
N TYR A 425 -6.79 -25.17 7.80
CA TYR A 425 -6.08 -26.40 8.19
C TYR A 425 -5.21 -26.20 9.42
N TYR A 426 -4.48 -25.08 9.46
CA TYR A 426 -3.60 -24.76 10.58
C TYR A 426 -4.38 -24.64 11.90
N TYR A 427 -5.51 -23.93 11.91
CA TYR A 427 -6.34 -23.76 13.12
C TYR A 427 -7.10 -25.04 13.51
N GLU A 428 -7.41 -25.90 12.56
CA GLU A 428 -7.99 -27.21 12.86
C GLU A 428 -7.01 -28.10 13.60
N GLY A 429 -5.70 -27.95 13.35
CA GLY A 429 -4.64 -28.74 13.93
C GLY A 429 -4.46 -30.10 13.27
N VAL A 430 -4.94 -30.25 12.04
CA VAL A 430 -4.76 -31.45 11.20
C VAL A 430 -3.54 -31.31 10.29
N ALA A 431 -3.13 -32.42 9.67
CA ALA A 431 -2.08 -32.38 8.66
C ALA A 431 -2.47 -31.45 7.51
N ILE A 432 -1.62 -30.48 7.19
CA ILE A 432 -1.87 -29.52 6.10
C ILE A 432 -1.55 -30.25 4.77
N PRO A 433 -2.51 -30.37 3.84
CA PRO A 433 -2.26 -31.03 2.57
C PRO A 433 -1.32 -30.21 1.69
N GLU A 434 -0.59 -30.89 0.81
CA GLU A 434 0.35 -30.26 -0.12
C GLU A 434 -0.30 -29.15 -0.96
N SER A 435 -1.55 -29.34 -1.40
CA SER A 435 -2.30 -28.32 -2.14
C SER A 435 -2.50 -27.02 -1.37
N ALA A 436 -2.66 -27.08 -0.04
CA ALA A 436 -2.78 -25.88 0.80
C ALA A 436 -1.41 -25.23 1.06
N LEU A 437 -0.33 -26.00 1.12
CA LEU A 437 1.05 -25.48 1.18
C LEU A 437 1.41 -24.73 -0.11
N ILE A 438 1.17 -25.35 -1.27
CA ILE A 438 1.35 -24.70 -2.58
C ILE A 438 0.44 -23.45 -2.67
N GLY A 439 -0.79 -23.54 -2.16
CA GLY A 439 -1.70 -22.39 -2.08
C GLY A 439 -1.11 -21.21 -1.31
N LEU A 440 -0.49 -21.47 -0.15
CA LEU A 440 0.18 -20.41 0.65
C LEU A 440 1.37 -19.79 -0.10
N GLU A 441 2.20 -20.61 -0.77
CA GLU A 441 3.32 -20.13 -1.59
C GLU A 441 2.82 -19.24 -2.74
N ARG A 442 1.77 -19.67 -3.46
CA ARG A 442 1.15 -18.86 -4.53
C ARG A 442 0.52 -17.57 -4.00
N ALA A 443 -0.15 -17.63 -2.84
CA ALA A 443 -0.69 -16.42 -2.21
C ALA A 443 0.43 -15.42 -1.90
N TYR A 444 1.60 -15.88 -1.46
CA TYR A 444 2.78 -15.04 -1.28
C TYR A 444 3.26 -14.42 -2.59
N ASP A 445 3.35 -15.20 -3.68
CA ASP A 445 3.77 -14.70 -5.00
C ASP A 445 2.82 -13.61 -5.53
N PHE A 446 1.52 -13.72 -5.23
CA PHE A 446 0.52 -12.73 -5.62
C PHE A 446 0.49 -11.48 -4.73
N ALA A 447 0.96 -11.58 -3.48
CA ALA A 447 0.91 -10.50 -2.48
C ALA A 447 2.26 -10.33 -1.74
N LEU A 448 3.36 -10.19 -2.49
CA LEU A 448 4.71 -9.98 -1.96
C LEU A 448 4.81 -8.75 -1.02
N TYR A 449 3.89 -7.79 -1.14
CA TYR A 449 3.81 -6.59 -0.31
C TYR A 449 3.20 -6.84 1.07
N ASP A 450 2.43 -7.93 1.26
CA ASP A 450 1.71 -8.16 2.51
C ASP A 450 2.63 -8.75 3.59
N PRO A 451 2.78 -8.10 4.77
CA PRO A 451 3.68 -8.58 5.81
C PRO A 451 3.17 -9.84 6.52
N GLN A 452 1.84 -10.04 6.62
CA GLN A 452 1.28 -11.17 7.36
C GLN A 452 1.54 -12.50 6.63
N ILE A 453 1.40 -12.50 5.30
CA ILE A 453 1.67 -13.71 4.53
C ILE A 453 3.15 -14.11 4.61
N LYS A 454 4.07 -13.12 4.67
CA LYS A 454 5.50 -13.38 4.86
C LYS A 454 5.77 -14.10 6.18
N LEU A 455 5.16 -13.65 7.27
CA LEU A 455 5.33 -14.25 8.59
C LEU A 455 4.79 -15.68 8.64
N VAL A 456 3.59 -15.90 8.08
CA VAL A 456 2.94 -17.21 8.08
C VAL A 456 3.69 -18.20 7.19
N LEU A 457 4.14 -17.79 6.00
CA LEU A 457 4.94 -18.65 5.11
C LEU A 457 6.31 -18.96 5.72
N ALA A 458 6.99 -17.97 6.30
CA ALA A 458 8.26 -18.20 6.98
C ALA A 458 8.12 -19.18 8.16
N ARG A 459 7.05 -19.08 8.96
CA ARG A 459 6.74 -20.04 10.03
C ARG A 459 6.58 -21.46 9.48
N GLN A 460 5.87 -21.62 8.37
CA GLN A 460 5.69 -22.91 7.70
C GLN A 460 7.03 -23.48 7.20
N LEU A 461 7.83 -22.66 6.52
CA LEU A 461 9.15 -23.06 6.03
C LEU A 461 10.11 -23.47 7.17
N LEU A 462 10.06 -22.79 8.31
CA LEU A 462 10.83 -23.19 9.48
C LEU A 462 10.34 -24.53 10.07
N ALA A 463 9.03 -24.80 10.05
CA ALA A 463 8.50 -26.11 10.43
C ALA A 463 8.99 -27.23 9.50
N GLU A 464 9.20 -26.92 8.22
CA GLU A 464 9.78 -27.84 7.22
C GLU A 464 11.32 -27.88 7.21
N LYS A 465 11.99 -27.22 8.18
CA LYS A 465 13.45 -27.09 8.25
C LYS A 465 14.10 -26.37 7.04
N LYS A 466 13.34 -25.59 6.29
CA LYS A 466 13.78 -24.79 5.15
C LYS A 466 14.26 -23.39 5.59
N GLY A 467 15.24 -23.33 6.50
CA GLY A 467 15.70 -22.08 7.15
C GLY A 467 16.18 -21.02 6.14
N THR A 468 16.93 -21.42 5.09
CA THR A 468 17.43 -20.49 4.07
C THR A 468 16.29 -19.76 3.32
N LEU A 469 15.22 -20.47 2.99
CA LEU A 469 14.04 -19.87 2.34
C LEU A 469 13.29 -18.95 3.31
N ALA A 470 13.07 -19.39 4.55
CA ALA A 470 12.44 -18.57 5.58
C ALA A 470 13.21 -17.25 5.80
N ARG A 471 14.56 -17.32 5.85
CA ARG A 471 15.42 -16.14 5.93
C ARG A 471 15.18 -15.18 4.77
N SER A 472 15.17 -15.67 3.53
CA SER A 472 15.00 -14.80 2.35
C SER A 472 13.65 -14.07 2.35
N ILE A 473 12.59 -14.71 2.87
CA ILE A 473 11.25 -14.12 2.99
C ILE A 473 11.19 -13.07 4.12
N LEU A 474 11.90 -13.31 5.25
CA LEU A 474 11.89 -12.40 6.40
C LEU A 474 12.83 -11.20 6.24
N MET A 475 13.91 -11.33 5.45
CA MET A 475 14.90 -10.25 5.27
C MET A 475 14.31 -8.90 4.84
N PRO A 476 13.38 -8.82 3.86
CA PRO A 476 12.74 -7.55 3.52
C PRO A 476 12.00 -6.89 4.69
N TYR A 477 11.44 -7.69 5.59
CA TYR A 477 10.77 -7.17 6.79
C TYR A 477 11.79 -6.78 7.88
N ALA A 478 12.81 -7.59 8.07
CA ALA A 478 13.88 -7.31 9.05
C ALA A 478 14.64 -6.01 8.74
N ILE A 479 14.74 -5.63 7.45
CA ILE A 479 15.40 -4.39 6.98
C ILE A 479 14.35 -3.36 6.51
N SER A 480 13.11 -3.45 6.99
CA SER A 480 12.05 -2.51 6.62
C SER A 480 12.46 -1.06 6.86
N PRO A 481 12.16 -0.12 5.93
CA PRO A 481 12.43 1.31 6.10
C PRO A 481 11.65 1.93 7.28
N HIS A 482 10.53 1.32 7.64
CA HIS A 482 9.73 1.73 8.77
C HIS A 482 10.16 0.94 10.00
N GLU A 483 10.92 1.58 10.90
CA GLU A 483 11.33 0.93 12.13
C GLU A 483 10.09 0.64 12.99
N SER A 484 9.79 -0.64 13.11
CA SER A 484 8.78 -1.13 14.03
C SER A 484 9.42 -2.11 15.02
N LYS A 485 8.78 -2.31 16.16
CA LYS A 485 9.18 -3.37 17.08
C LYS A 485 9.20 -4.73 16.37
N GLY A 486 8.30 -4.93 15.42
CA GLY A 486 8.24 -6.11 14.57
C GLY A 486 9.50 -6.29 13.70
N ALA A 487 10.01 -5.25 13.07
CA ALA A 487 11.25 -5.33 12.27
C ALA A 487 12.46 -5.76 13.12
N LYS A 488 12.57 -5.22 14.35
CA LYS A 488 13.62 -5.64 15.29
C LYS A 488 13.50 -7.13 15.65
N LYS A 489 12.29 -7.60 15.95
CA LYS A 489 12.04 -9.01 16.24
C LYS A 489 12.37 -9.91 15.05
N MET A 490 12.06 -9.47 13.84
CA MET A 490 12.41 -10.24 12.64
C MET A 490 13.92 -10.32 12.39
N ARG A 491 14.69 -9.31 12.77
CA ARG A 491 16.17 -9.39 12.77
C ARG A 491 16.66 -10.48 13.75
N GLU A 492 16.13 -10.50 14.97
CA GLU A 492 16.44 -11.54 15.95
C GLU A 492 16.12 -12.95 15.42
N VAL A 493 14.97 -13.13 14.74
CA VAL A 493 14.60 -14.40 14.09
C VAL A 493 15.59 -14.77 12.97
N VAL A 494 15.97 -13.81 12.14
CA VAL A 494 16.95 -14.02 11.04
C VAL A 494 18.31 -14.40 11.63
N ASP A 495 18.78 -13.74 12.69
CA ASP A 495 20.05 -14.06 13.37
C ASP A 495 20.05 -15.51 13.90
N LEU A 496 18.93 -15.98 14.46
CA LEU A 496 18.79 -17.38 14.90
C LEU A 496 18.87 -18.36 13.73
N ILE A 497 18.26 -18.04 12.59
CA ILE A 497 18.35 -18.88 11.37
C ILE A 497 19.80 -18.94 10.88
N GLU A 498 20.52 -17.82 10.86
CA GLU A 498 21.93 -17.75 10.44
C GLU A 498 22.84 -18.53 11.40
N ALA A 499 22.51 -18.55 12.69
CA ALA A 499 23.18 -19.36 13.71
C ALA A 499 22.77 -20.84 13.66
N GLN A 500 22.01 -21.30 12.66
CA GLN A 500 21.48 -22.67 12.50
C GLN A 500 20.54 -23.12 13.63
N LYS A 501 19.96 -22.19 14.40
CA LYS A 501 19.03 -22.43 15.50
C LYS A 501 17.58 -22.40 15.01
N VAL A 502 17.24 -23.23 14.02
CA VAL A 502 15.97 -23.20 13.29
C VAL A 502 14.75 -23.39 14.21
N ASP A 503 14.83 -24.26 15.22
CA ASP A 503 13.72 -24.51 16.15
C ASP A 503 13.48 -23.32 17.11
N GLU A 504 14.57 -22.64 17.57
CA GLU A 504 14.45 -21.41 18.35
C GLU A 504 13.83 -20.29 17.50
N ALA A 505 14.28 -20.13 16.25
CA ALA A 505 13.72 -19.16 15.30
C ALA A 505 12.22 -19.41 15.05
N ARG A 506 11.81 -20.67 14.86
CA ARG A 506 10.41 -21.05 14.69
C ARG A 506 9.56 -20.67 15.90
N THR A 507 10.05 -20.99 17.10
CA THR A 507 9.34 -20.69 18.34
C THR A 507 9.18 -19.18 18.55
N MET A 508 10.25 -18.41 18.31
CA MET A 508 10.21 -16.95 18.41
C MET A 508 9.25 -16.34 17.40
N LEU A 509 9.27 -16.79 16.13
CA LEU A 509 8.38 -16.29 15.10
C LEU A 509 6.91 -16.61 15.40
N ALA A 510 6.61 -17.82 15.85
CA ALA A 510 5.25 -18.20 16.24
C ALA A 510 4.73 -17.33 17.40
N HIS A 511 5.54 -17.12 18.44
CA HIS A 511 5.20 -16.24 19.54
C HIS A 511 4.94 -14.80 19.10
N GLU A 512 5.74 -14.26 18.18
CA GLU A 512 5.57 -12.90 17.67
C GLU A 512 4.27 -12.75 16.87
N ILE A 513 3.91 -13.73 16.02
CA ILE A 513 2.65 -13.76 15.28
C ILE A 513 1.46 -13.75 16.25
N ASP A 514 1.51 -14.60 17.27
CA ASP A 514 0.44 -14.70 18.28
C ASP A 514 0.34 -13.44 19.14
N GLU A 515 1.47 -12.78 19.43
CA GLU A 515 1.50 -11.53 20.18
C GLU A 515 0.93 -10.36 19.37
N GLN A 516 1.27 -10.24 18.08
CA GLN A 516 0.71 -9.23 17.19
C GLN A 516 -0.80 -9.40 17.06
N GLU A 517 -1.30 -10.63 16.90
CA GLU A 517 -2.73 -10.89 16.85
C GLU A 517 -3.44 -10.53 18.16
N ARG A 518 -2.86 -10.87 19.31
CA ARG A 518 -3.42 -10.51 20.62
C ARG A 518 -3.49 -8.99 20.81
N LYS A 519 -2.43 -8.25 20.44
CA LYS A 519 -2.40 -6.78 20.51
C LYS A 519 -3.47 -6.17 19.63
N ARG A 520 -3.60 -6.63 18.39
CA ARG A 520 -4.63 -6.17 17.45
C ARG A 520 -6.03 -6.35 18.06
N LYS A 521 -6.36 -7.53 18.58
CA LYS A 521 -7.66 -7.83 19.22
C LYS A 521 -7.87 -7.07 20.54
N ALA A 522 -6.81 -6.67 21.22
CA ALA A 522 -6.90 -5.82 22.41
C ALA A 522 -7.09 -4.32 22.07
N GLY A 523 -6.96 -3.95 20.80
CA GLY A 523 -6.99 -2.55 20.35
C GLY A 523 -5.74 -1.77 20.74
N GLN A 524 -4.61 -2.48 20.94
CA GLN A 524 -3.30 -1.90 21.17
C GLN A 524 -2.55 -1.86 19.84
N ASP A 525 -1.89 -0.73 19.55
CA ASP A 525 -1.08 -0.63 18.35
C ASP A 525 -0.08 -1.78 18.28
N ALA A 526 -0.07 -2.48 17.15
CA ALA A 526 0.85 -3.59 16.92
C ALA A 526 2.28 -3.10 16.60
N GLY A 527 2.57 -1.82 16.83
CA GLY A 527 3.88 -1.16 16.83
C GLY A 527 4.58 -1.12 15.50
#